data_dba0581db8d7b027c2f76b776723c893
#
_entry.id   dba0581db8d7b027c2f76b776723c893
#
_cell.length_a   1.000
_cell.length_b   1.000
_cell.length_c   1.000
_cell.angle_alpha   90.00
_cell.angle_beta   90.00
_cell.angle_gamma   90.00
#
_symmetry.space_group_name_H-M   'P 1'
#
loop_
_entity.id
_entity.type
_entity.pdbx_description
1 polymer ?
#
loop_
_entity_poly.entity_id
_entity_poly.type
_entity_poly.pdbx_seq_one_letter_code
_entity_poly.pdbx_strand_id
1 'polypeptide(L)'
;MTISATSVRFDEHTMWVELSDGRTLGVPLAWFPRLLRATSAEREQVELSRVGLHWEAIDEDISITGLLAGRGDVTRSTVRAA
;
A
#
# COMPACT_ATOMS: atom_id res chain seq x y z
N MET A 1 1.83 -4.61 20.42
CA MET A 1 2.75 -3.75 19.68
C MET A 1 2.27 -3.55 18.26
N THR A 2 2.28 -2.32 17.79
CA THR A 2 1.76 -2.01 16.46
C THR A 2 2.91 -1.98 15.46
N ILE A 3 2.73 -2.65 14.34
CA ILE A 3 3.70 -2.62 13.25
C ILE A 3 3.32 -1.48 12.31
N SER A 4 4.27 -0.61 12.05
CA SER A 4 4.06 0.56 11.20
C SER A 4 4.98 0.50 9.99
N ALA A 5 4.65 1.28 8.97
CA ALA A 5 5.56 1.48 7.86
C ALA A 5 6.57 2.54 8.23
N THR A 6 7.85 2.31 7.92
CA THR A 6 8.89 3.29 8.14
C THR A 6 9.30 3.97 6.84
N SER A 7 9.12 3.30 5.71
CA SER A 7 9.34 3.93 4.41
C SER A 7 8.61 3.14 3.33
N VAL A 8 8.37 3.80 2.21
CA VAL A 8 7.71 3.20 1.05
C VAL A 8 8.48 3.60 -0.18
N ARG A 9 8.76 2.65 -1.05
CA ARG A 9 9.36 2.97 -2.34
C ARG A 9 8.69 2.11 -3.41
N PHE A 10 8.86 2.50 -4.64
CA PHE A 10 8.17 1.88 -5.76
C PHE A 10 9.16 1.48 -6.83
N ASP A 11 8.93 0.33 -7.44
CA ASP A 11 9.54 0.05 -8.71
C ASP A 11 8.43 -0.10 -9.75
N GLU A 12 8.73 -0.67 -10.88
CA GLU A 12 7.82 -0.68 -12.02
C GLU A 12 6.49 -1.34 -11.70
N HIS A 13 6.49 -2.39 -10.90
CA HIS A 13 5.29 -3.18 -10.66
C HIS A 13 4.97 -3.38 -9.19
N THR A 14 5.82 -2.94 -8.29
CA THR A 14 5.72 -3.32 -6.88
C THR A 14 5.90 -2.11 -5.97
N MET A 15 5.08 -2.08 -4.93
CA MET A 15 5.27 -1.15 -3.82
C MET A 15 6.02 -1.91 -2.72
N TRP A 16 7.14 -1.35 -2.27
CA TRP A 16 7.96 -1.94 -1.22
C TRP A 16 7.77 -1.14 0.05
N VAL A 17 7.26 -1.79 1.08
CA VAL A 17 6.95 -1.15 2.35
C VAL A 17 7.89 -1.71 3.40
N GLU A 18 8.73 -0.84 3.98
CA GLU A 18 9.60 -1.25 5.07
C GLU A 18 8.85 -1.08 6.37
N LEU A 19 8.89 -2.10 7.19
CA LEU A 19 8.10 -2.16 8.41
C LEU A 19 8.98 -1.93 9.64
N SER A 20 8.34 -1.47 10.70
CA SER A 20 9.05 -1.13 11.94
C SER A 20 9.67 -2.34 12.61
N ASP A 21 9.24 -3.56 12.27
CA ASP A 21 9.82 -4.77 12.84
C ASP A 21 11.00 -5.30 12.03
N GLY A 22 11.45 -4.57 11.02
CA GLY A 22 12.61 -4.95 10.22
C GLY A 22 12.30 -5.69 8.93
N ARG A 23 11.05 -6.06 8.71
CA ARG A 23 10.68 -6.76 7.49
C ARG A 23 10.40 -5.75 6.38
N THR A 24 10.53 -6.23 5.14
CA THR A 24 10.12 -5.47 3.96
C THR A 24 9.03 -6.27 3.24
N LEU A 25 7.93 -5.59 2.96
CA LEU A 25 6.79 -6.22 2.31
C LEU A 25 6.69 -5.74 0.88
N GLY A 26 6.68 -6.66 -0.08
CA GLY A 26 6.48 -6.32 -1.48
C GLY A 26 5.03 -6.54 -1.85
N VAL A 27 4.39 -5.52 -2.39
CA VAL A 27 2.96 -5.54 -2.71
C VAL A 27 2.78 -5.21 -4.17
N PRO A 28 2.14 -6.08 -4.95
CA PRO A 28 1.91 -5.77 -6.37
C PRO A 28 1.05 -4.53 -6.52
N LEU A 29 1.45 -3.62 -7.38
CA LEU A 29 0.66 -2.41 -7.63
C LEU A 29 -0.71 -2.76 -8.20
N ALA A 30 -0.83 -3.88 -8.87
CA ALA A 30 -2.10 -4.31 -9.44
C ALA A 30 -3.17 -4.54 -8.39
N TRP A 31 -2.79 -4.74 -7.12
CA TRP A 31 -3.76 -4.87 -6.06
C TRP A 31 -4.47 -3.57 -5.74
N PHE A 32 -3.90 -2.43 -6.16
CA PHE A 32 -4.44 -1.11 -5.85
C PHE A 32 -4.50 -0.29 -7.12
N PRO A 33 -5.62 -0.36 -7.85
CA PRO A 33 -5.72 0.28 -9.17
C PRO A 33 -5.40 1.77 -9.18
N ARG A 34 -5.73 2.49 -8.11
CA ARG A 34 -5.41 3.92 -8.07
C ARG A 34 -3.91 4.15 -8.04
N LEU A 35 -3.19 3.32 -7.30
CA LEU A 35 -1.73 3.40 -7.29
C LEU A 35 -1.15 2.96 -8.61
N LEU A 36 -1.71 1.93 -9.21
CA LEU A 36 -1.22 1.44 -10.48
C LEU A 36 -1.29 2.51 -11.57
N ARG A 37 -2.35 3.31 -11.56
CA ARG A 37 -2.55 4.35 -12.57
C ARG A 37 -1.89 5.68 -12.19
N ALA A 38 -1.39 5.81 -10.98
CA ALA A 38 -0.82 7.07 -10.51
C ALA A 38 0.51 7.34 -11.18
N THR A 39 0.88 8.60 -11.26
CA THR A 39 2.21 8.97 -11.73
C THR A 39 3.24 8.70 -10.65
N SER A 40 4.51 8.69 -11.02
CA SER A 40 5.58 8.53 -10.05
C SER A 40 5.53 9.61 -8.98
N ALA A 41 5.26 10.84 -9.39
CA ALA A 41 5.19 11.95 -8.45
C ALA A 41 4.05 11.75 -7.45
N GLU A 42 2.90 11.26 -7.91
CA GLU A 42 1.78 11.01 -7.01
C GLU A 42 2.07 9.90 -6.03
N ARG A 43 2.71 8.83 -6.48
CA ARG A 43 3.06 7.71 -5.60
C ARG A 43 4.02 8.13 -4.50
N GLU A 44 4.91 9.08 -4.80
CA GLU A 44 5.88 9.52 -3.83
C GLU A 44 5.31 10.42 -2.75
N GLN A 45 4.09 10.92 -2.94
CA GLN A 45 3.44 11.78 -1.97
C GLN A 45 2.67 11.00 -0.92
N VAL A 46 3.22 9.88 -0.50
CA VAL A 46 2.61 9.06 0.52
C VAL A 46 2.84 9.66 1.90
N GLU A 47 1.80 9.61 2.72
CA GLU A 47 1.88 10.03 4.11
C GLU A 47 1.82 8.79 4.98
N LEU A 48 2.80 8.62 5.84
CA LEU A 48 2.89 7.48 6.72
C LEU A 48 2.24 7.80 8.06
N SER A 49 1.38 6.92 8.53
CA SER A 49 0.82 7.06 9.86
C SER A 49 1.13 5.80 10.64
N ARG A 50 0.73 5.82 11.92
CA ARG A 50 0.99 4.67 12.78
C ARG A 50 0.37 3.39 12.23
N VAL A 51 -0.77 3.50 11.55
CA VAL A 51 -1.53 2.32 11.15
C VAL A 51 -1.65 2.15 9.65
N GLY A 52 -1.18 3.09 8.86
CA GLY A 52 -1.40 2.96 7.43
C GLY A 52 -0.65 3.93 6.56
N LEU A 53 -1.02 3.92 5.30
CA LEU A 53 -0.46 4.75 4.25
C LEU A 53 -1.60 5.54 3.63
N HIS A 54 -1.36 6.82 3.36
CA HIS A 54 -2.39 7.67 2.78
C HIS A 54 -1.82 8.48 1.63
N TRP A 55 -2.56 8.58 0.54
CA TRP A 55 -2.23 9.42 -0.60
C TRP A 55 -3.39 10.36 -0.84
N GLU A 56 -3.18 11.63 -0.52
CA GLU A 56 -4.22 12.63 -0.68
C GLU A 56 -4.59 12.85 -2.14
N ALA A 57 -3.58 12.89 -2.99
CA ALA A 57 -3.78 13.25 -4.40
C ALA A 57 -4.66 12.24 -5.14
N ILE A 58 -4.64 10.99 -4.75
CA ILE A 58 -5.41 9.94 -5.43
C ILE A 58 -6.45 9.32 -4.51
N ASP A 59 -6.65 9.92 -3.35
CA ASP A 59 -7.67 9.51 -2.39
C ASP A 59 -7.55 8.02 -2.06
N GLU A 60 -6.34 7.59 -1.72
CA GLU A 60 -6.08 6.20 -1.41
C GLU A 60 -5.64 6.05 0.04
N ASP A 61 -6.20 5.04 0.73
CA ASP A 61 -5.81 4.68 2.09
C ASP A 61 -5.57 3.20 2.16
N ILE A 62 -4.45 2.82 2.76
CA ILE A 62 -4.10 1.41 2.90
C ILE A 62 -3.70 1.16 4.34
N SER A 63 -4.31 0.15 4.97
CA SER A 63 -3.93 -0.20 6.33
C SER A 63 -2.78 -1.19 6.32
N ILE A 64 -1.86 -1.04 7.23
CA ILE A 64 -0.75 -1.98 7.37
C ILE A 64 -1.27 -3.36 7.76
N THR A 65 -2.24 -3.40 8.66
CA THR A 65 -2.86 -4.67 9.05
C THR A 65 -3.46 -5.38 7.84
N GLY A 66 -4.11 -4.61 6.96
CA GLY A 66 -4.67 -5.19 5.74
C GLY A 66 -3.61 -5.75 4.81
N LEU A 67 -2.49 -5.03 4.67
CA LEU A 67 -1.40 -5.52 3.83
C LEU A 67 -0.79 -6.79 4.39
N LEU A 68 -0.59 -6.85 5.69
CA LEU A 68 -0.03 -8.03 6.32
C LEU A 68 -0.94 -9.23 6.19
N ALA A 69 -2.24 -8.98 6.12
CA ALA A 69 -3.23 -10.05 5.93
C ALA A 69 -3.37 -10.45 4.46
N GLY A 70 -2.67 -9.79 3.56
CA GLY A 70 -2.72 -10.12 2.15
C GLY A 70 -3.95 -9.59 1.43
N ARG A 71 -4.56 -8.51 1.95
CA ARG A 71 -5.75 -7.95 1.32
C ARG A 71 -5.37 -6.81 0.39
N GLY A 72 -5.95 -6.81 -0.80
CA GLY A 72 -5.81 -5.71 -1.72
C GLY A 72 -6.92 -4.71 -1.55
N ASP A 73 -7.29 -4.02 -2.63
CA ASP A 73 -8.31 -3.00 -2.62
C ASP A 73 -9.66 -3.64 -2.29
N VAL A 74 -10.17 -3.37 -1.10
CA VAL A 74 -11.40 -4.00 -0.65
C VAL A 74 -12.64 -3.43 -1.32
N THR A 75 -12.53 -2.29 -1.97
CA THR A 75 -13.68 -1.71 -2.64
C THR A 75 -14.08 -2.51 -3.87
N ARG A 76 -13.23 -3.43 -4.29
CA ARG A 76 -13.49 -4.21 -5.48
C ARG A 76 -14.08 -5.54 -5.20
N SER A 77 -14.14 -5.83 -4.14
CA SER A 77 -14.57 -7.00 -3.74
C SER A 77 -15.25 -7.94 -4.49
N THR A 78 -15.47 -8.25 -4.80
CA THR A 78 -16.00 -9.13 -5.31
C THR A 78 -15.46 -10.15 -5.68
N VAL A 79 -15.07 -10.59 -5.71
CA VAL A 79 -14.64 -11.42 -6.12
C VAL A 79 -14.24 -12.41 -6.07
N ARG A 80 -14.12 -12.97 -6.16
CA ARG A 80 -13.83 -13.84 -6.18
C ARG A 80 -13.54 -14.66 -6.07
N ALA A 81 -13.48 -14.96 -6.06
CA ALA A 81 -13.23 -15.77 -5.80
C ALA A 81 -12.71 -16.67 -6.09
N ALA A 82 -12.32 -17.05 -6.09
CA ALA A 82 -11.83 -17.99 -6.40
C ALA A 82 -11.47 -18.73 -6.66
#